data_53ae999e74d7a3fa73f5856e2ad78c9d
#
_entry.id   53ae999e74d7a3fa73f5856e2ad78c9d
#
_cell.length_a   1.000
_cell.length_b   1.000
_cell.length_c   1.000
_cell.angle_alpha   90.00
_cell.angle_beta   90.00
_cell.angle_gamma   90.00
#
_symmetry.space_group_name_H-M   'P 1'
#
loop_
_entity.id
_entity.type
_entity.pdbx_description
1 polymer ?
#
loop_
_entity_poly.entity_id
_entity_poly.type
_entity_poly.pdbx_seq_one_letter_code
_entity_poly.pdbx_strand_id
1 'polypeptide(L)'
;DISIANELIYERAKFYKENYPNTDVIIGDIKEKIIFNKIIDKSKKNKIDFIITTPPCQGMSTAGKKDKKDPRNTLINEAINVIKKIKPKYVFLENVPQQLNTFVRHNDNEILIPTYLKSCLKKYYNFSSDEIVNSANYSVPQNRTRSIILLTRKDLKHIWNPPKKHKKIITLKNAIGNLPILDPLVYDIPFEKHLEIFPKYEKRLNKAISISKWHNPPKHVLRQVKVMIKTPTGKSA
;
A
#
# COMPACT_ATOMS: atom_id res chain seq x y z
N ASP A 1 8.81 -8.80 -13.28
CA ASP A 1 7.85 -7.77 -13.66
C ASP A 1 6.43 -8.18 -13.28
N ILE A 2 5.55 -7.22 -13.00
CA ILE A 2 4.12 -7.47 -12.81
C ILE A 2 3.46 -7.56 -14.17
N SER A 3 2.94 -8.73 -14.53
CA SER A 3 2.30 -8.93 -15.84
C SER A 3 0.87 -8.43 -15.88
N ILE A 4 0.14 -8.57 -14.77
CA ILE A 4 -1.29 -8.20 -14.67
C ILE A 4 -1.52 -7.45 -13.35
N ALA A 5 -2.27 -6.36 -13.39
CA ALA A 5 -2.74 -5.64 -12.22
C ALA A 5 -4.24 -5.37 -12.33
N ASN A 6 -4.93 -5.31 -11.20
CA ASN A 6 -6.33 -4.86 -11.14
C ASN A 6 -6.45 -3.67 -10.19
N GLU A 7 -7.12 -2.63 -10.64
CA GLU A 7 -7.42 -1.44 -9.85
C GLU A 7 -8.85 -0.96 -10.17
N LEU A 8 -9.57 -0.58 -9.13
CA LEU A 8 -10.93 -0.07 -9.24
C LEU A 8 -10.96 1.37 -9.78
N ILE A 9 -10.02 2.21 -9.31
CA ILE A 9 -10.01 3.65 -9.56
C ILE A 9 -9.23 3.95 -10.83
N TYR A 10 -9.90 4.54 -11.82
CA TYR A 10 -9.34 4.83 -13.14
C TYR A 10 -8.03 5.64 -13.09
N GLU A 11 -7.98 6.71 -12.29
CA GLU A 11 -6.82 7.59 -12.20
C GLU A 11 -5.59 6.87 -11.63
N ARG A 12 -5.80 5.97 -10.66
CA ARG A 12 -4.74 5.13 -10.11
C ARG A 12 -4.25 4.11 -11.11
N ALA A 13 -5.18 3.49 -11.83
CA ALA A 13 -4.86 2.52 -12.88
C ALA A 13 -4.06 3.19 -14.01
N LYS A 14 -4.46 4.39 -14.43
CA LYS A 14 -3.76 5.19 -15.43
C LYS A 14 -2.34 5.53 -14.97
N PHE A 15 -2.19 6.06 -13.76
CA PHE A 15 -0.88 6.38 -13.19
C PHE A 15 0.02 5.13 -13.10
N TYR A 16 -0.55 3.99 -12.70
CA TYR A 16 0.18 2.73 -12.66
C TYR A 16 0.67 2.31 -14.06
N LYS A 17 -0.22 2.39 -15.06
CA LYS A 17 0.10 2.04 -16.46
C LYS A 17 1.18 2.95 -17.08
N GLU A 18 1.17 4.24 -16.74
CA GLU A 18 2.20 5.19 -17.20
C GLU A 18 3.58 4.85 -16.64
N ASN A 19 3.65 4.37 -15.39
CA ASN A 19 4.92 3.98 -14.76
C ASN A 19 5.36 2.56 -15.12
N TYR A 20 4.41 1.68 -15.45
CA TYR A 20 4.66 0.27 -15.80
C TYR A 20 3.97 -0.10 -17.11
N PRO A 21 4.49 0.38 -18.27
CA PRO A 21 3.82 0.25 -19.56
C PRO A 21 3.61 -1.19 -20.04
N ASN A 22 4.42 -2.12 -19.55
CA ASN A 22 4.33 -3.53 -19.89
C ASN A 22 3.30 -4.31 -19.07
N THR A 23 2.72 -3.70 -18.01
CA THR A 23 1.69 -4.35 -17.20
C THR A 23 0.32 -4.23 -17.88
N ASP A 24 -0.41 -5.33 -17.96
CA ASP A 24 -1.82 -5.35 -18.38
C ASP A 24 -2.71 -4.93 -17.21
N VAL A 25 -3.15 -3.68 -17.20
CA VAL A 25 -3.97 -3.13 -16.12
C VAL A 25 -5.45 -3.33 -16.44
N ILE A 26 -6.13 -4.11 -15.61
CA ILE A 26 -7.58 -4.35 -15.68
C ILE A 26 -8.27 -3.38 -14.73
N ILE A 27 -9.05 -2.46 -15.29
CA ILE A 27 -9.82 -1.47 -14.53
C ILE A 27 -11.20 -2.02 -14.23
N GLY A 28 -11.63 -1.95 -12.98
CA GLY A 28 -12.97 -2.33 -12.55
C GLY A 28 -12.99 -3.05 -11.19
N ASP A 29 -14.20 -3.21 -10.66
CA ASP A 29 -14.43 -3.90 -9.39
C ASP A 29 -14.22 -5.42 -9.55
N ILE A 30 -13.30 -5.98 -8.79
CA ILE A 30 -13.01 -7.43 -8.78
C ILE A 30 -14.23 -8.29 -8.39
N LYS A 31 -15.25 -7.72 -7.75
CA LYS A 31 -16.51 -8.40 -7.44
C LYS A 31 -17.38 -8.59 -8.67
N GLU A 32 -17.18 -7.81 -9.70
CA GLU A 32 -17.90 -7.99 -10.97
C GLU A 32 -17.41 -9.24 -11.69
N LYS A 33 -18.33 -10.14 -12.01
CA LYS A 33 -18.02 -11.43 -12.67
C LYS A 33 -17.19 -11.27 -13.94
N ILE A 34 -17.45 -10.23 -14.72
CA ILE A 34 -16.71 -9.93 -15.97
C ILE A 34 -15.25 -9.60 -15.64
N ILE A 35 -15.01 -8.71 -14.67
CA ILE A 35 -13.67 -8.30 -14.25
C ILE A 35 -12.93 -9.48 -13.64
N PHE A 36 -13.58 -10.21 -12.72
CA PHE A 36 -13.01 -11.40 -12.10
C PHE A 36 -12.58 -12.44 -13.14
N ASN A 37 -13.46 -12.79 -14.09
CA ASN A 37 -13.13 -13.77 -15.13
C ASN A 37 -11.98 -13.27 -16.01
N LYS A 38 -11.96 -11.99 -16.39
CA LYS A 38 -10.87 -11.39 -17.17
C LYS A 38 -9.53 -11.52 -16.45
N ILE A 39 -9.49 -11.30 -15.10
CA ILE A 39 -8.29 -11.50 -14.28
C ILE A 39 -7.86 -12.97 -14.34
N ILE A 40 -8.79 -13.91 -14.13
CA ILE A 40 -8.48 -15.35 -14.11
C ILE A 40 -7.95 -15.82 -15.46
N ASP A 41 -8.63 -15.47 -16.56
CA ASP A 41 -8.27 -15.93 -17.90
C ASP A 41 -6.90 -15.41 -18.33
N LYS A 42 -6.64 -14.12 -18.11
CA LYS A 42 -5.33 -13.52 -18.38
C LYS A 42 -4.24 -14.12 -17.50
N SER A 43 -4.52 -14.36 -16.22
CA SER A 43 -3.56 -14.97 -15.30
C SER A 43 -3.19 -16.39 -15.71
N LYS A 44 -4.15 -17.19 -16.15
CA LYS A 44 -3.91 -18.55 -16.68
C LYS A 44 -3.12 -18.51 -17.99
N LYS A 45 -3.51 -17.65 -18.93
CA LYS A 45 -2.81 -17.45 -20.20
C LYS A 45 -1.34 -17.09 -20.00
N ASN A 46 -1.05 -16.20 -19.06
CA ASN A 46 0.31 -15.75 -18.73
C ASN A 46 1.03 -16.67 -17.73
N LYS A 47 0.41 -17.79 -17.31
CA LYS A 47 0.97 -18.75 -16.35
C LYS A 47 1.50 -18.07 -15.08
N ILE A 48 0.70 -17.16 -14.50
CA ILE A 48 1.07 -16.40 -13.30
C ILE A 48 1.38 -17.35 -12.16
N ASP A 49 2.57 -17.23 -11.59
CA ASP A 49 3.07 -18.07 -10.52
C ASP A 49 3.26 -17.34 -9.18
N PHE A 50 3.07 -16.02 -9.18
CA PHE A 50 3.14 -15.16 -8.00
C PHE A 50 1.97 -14.17 -7.94
N ILE A 51 1.29 -14.06 -6.80
CA ILE A 51 0.24 -13.09 -6.55
C ILE A 51 0.62 -12.19 -5.39
N ILE A 52 0.53 -10.88 -5.61
CA ILE A 52 0.49 -9.87 -4.55
C ILE A 52 -0.97 -9.44 -4.38
N THR A 53 -1.49 -9.52 -3.17
CA THR A 53 -2.85 -9.09 -2.86
C THR A 53 -2.88 -8.21 -1.62
N THR A 54 -3.51 -7.04 -1.75
CA THR A 54 -3.58 -6.01 -0.72
C THR A 54 -5.02 -5.52 -0.59
N PRO A 55 -5.97 -6.39 -0.18
CA PRO A 55 -7.39 -6.04 -0.12
C PRO A 55 -7.61 -4.84 0.80
N PRO A 56 -8.49 -3.89 0.45
CA PRO A 56 -8.73 -2.69 1.24
C PRO A 56 -9.11 -2.99 2.70
N CYS A 57 -8.55 -2.21 3.61
CA CYS A 57 -8.71 -2.34 5.05
C CYS A 57 -9.48 -1.18 5.70
N GLN A 58 -10.28 -0.42 4.92
CA GLN A 58 -10.86 0.84 5.40
C GLN A 58 -11.87 0.65 6.54
N GLY A 59 -12.55 -0.50 6.63
CA GLY A 59 -13.36 -0.86 7.79
C GLY A 59 -12.54 -1.31 9.02
N MET A 60 -11.24 -1.57 8.85
CA MET A 60 -10.36 -2.13 9.88
C MET A 60 -9.35 -1.11 10.42
N SER A 61 -9.04 -0.06 9.65
CA SER A 61 -7.99 0.91 9.92
C SER A 61 -8.33 1.80 11.12
N THR A 62 -7.31 2.15 11.93
CA THR A 62 -7.44 3.11 13.03
C THR A 62 -7.82 4.52 12.57
N ALA A 63 -7.52 4.86 11.32
CA ALA A 63 -7.93 6.12 10.68
C ALA A 63 -9.33 6.04 10.05
N GLY A 64 -9.95 4.85 9.98
CA GLY A 64 -11.31 4.63 9.48
C GLY A 64 -12.34 4.56 10.61
N LYS A 65 -13.62 4.43 10.21
CA LYS A 65 -14.75 4.34 11.16
C LYS A 65 -14.81 3.04 11.96
N LYS A 66 -13.88 2.10 11.77
CA LYS A 66 -13.85 0.74 12.37
C LYS A 66 -15.20 0.02 12.25
N ASP A 67 -15.87 0.18 11.11
CA ASP A 67 -17.16 -0.43 10.87
C ASP A 67 -16.98 -1.92 10.52
N LYS A 68 -17.40 -2.78 11.43
CA LYS A 68 -17.39 -4.24 11.24
C LYS A 68 -18.28 -4.71 10.08
N LYS A 69 -19.29 -3.91 9.70
CA LYS A 69 -20.21 -4.20 8.60
C LYS A 69 -19.75 -3.60 7.25
N ASP A 70 -18.60 -2.96 7.17
CA ASP A 70 -18.09 -2.38 5.93
C ASP A 70 -17.99 -3.48 4.85
N PRO A 71 -18.69 -3.32 3.71
CA PRO A 71 -18.71 -4.33 2.65
C PRO A 71 -17.32 -4.58 2.04
N ARG A 72 -16.35 -3.67 2.26
CA ARG A 72 -14.95 -3.84 1.82
C ARG A 72 -14.21 -4.90 2.63
N ASN A 73 -14.65 -5.24 3.83
CA ASN A 73 -14.09 -6.33 4.63
C ASN A 73 -14.28 -7.69 3.93
N THR A 74 -15.23 -7.80 3.01
CA THR A 74 -15.47 -9.02 2.23
C THR A 74 -14.54 -9.18 1.03
N LEU A 75 -13.77 -8.17 0.66
CA LEU A 75 -12.82 -8.24 -0.47
C LEU A 75 -11.70 -9.26 -0.25
N ILE A 76 -11.47 -9.68 0.97
CA ILE A 76 -10.59 -10.83 1.26
C ILE A 76 -11.12 -12.11 0.59
N ASN A 77 -12.44 -12.27 0.42
CA ASN A 77 -13.04 -13.41 -0.27
C ASN A 77 -12.61 -13.46 -1.73
N GLU A 78 -12.57 -12.29 -2.39
CA GLU A 78 -12.16 -12.22 -3.78
C GLU A 78 -10.67 -12.57 -3.95
N ALA A 79 -9.82 -12.13 -3.03
CA ALA A 79 -8.42 -12.54 -3.00
C ALA A 79 -8.30 -14.07 -2.86
N ILE A 80 -9.04 -14.68 -1.93
CA ILE A 80 -9.08 -16.14 -1.74
C ILE A 80 -9.57 -16.84 -3.01
N ASN A 81 -10.62 -16.32 -3.65
CA ASN A 81 -11.21 -16.90 -4.87
C ASN A 81 -10.19 -16.88 -6.04
N VAL A 82 -9.49 -15.77 -6.23
CA VAL A 82 -8.43 -15.64 -7.23
C VAL A 82 -7.31 -16.64 -6.95
N ILE A 83 -6.82 -16.72 -5.72
CA ILE A 83 -5.76 -17.67 -5.33
C ILE A 83 -6.20 -19.12 -5.59
N LYS A 84 -7.43 -19.49 -5.23
CA LYS A 84 -7.97 -20.85 -5.48
C LYS A 84 -8.08 -21.18 -6.96
N LYS A 85 -8.44 -20.21 -7.81
CA LYS A 85 -8.62 -20.40 -9.25
C LYS A 85 -7.30 -20.48 -10.02
N ILE A 86 -6.33 -19.65 -9.65
CA ILE A 86 -5.02 -19.56 -10.32
C ILE A 86 -4.04 -20.59 -9.76
N LYS A 87 -4.07 -20.85 -8.45
CA LYS A 87 -3.15 -21.71 -7.71
C LYS A 87 -1.68 -21.33 -7.97
N PRO A 88 -1.28 -20.06 -7.74
CA PRO A 88 0.09 -19.61 -7.97
C PRO A 88 1.07 -20.37 -7.07
N LYS A 89 2.36 -20.34 -7.40
CA LYS A 89 3.42 -20.93 -6.57
C LYS A 89 3.55 -20.20 -5.23
N TYR A 90 3.47 -18.86 -5.27
CA TYR A 90 3.65 -18.01 -4.11
C TYR A 90 2.54 -16.95 -4.02
N VAL A 91 2.18 -16.60 -2.79
CA VAL A 91 1.25 -15.48 -2.52
C VAL A 91 1.84 -14.58 -1.44
N PHE A 92 1.83 -13.28 -1.71
CA PHE A 92 2.11 -12.21 -0.74
C PHE A 92 0.80 -11.48 -0.43
N LEU A 93 0.35 -11.58 0.81
CA LEU A 93 -0.82 -10.86 1.27
C LEU A 93 -0.39 -9.81 2.30
N GLU A 94 -0.66 -8.54 2.02
CA GLU A 94 -0.33 -7.43 2.91
C GLU A 94 -1.59 -6.72 3.37
N ASN A 95 -1.57 -6.28 4.62
CA ASN A 95 -2.62 -5.43 5.17
C ASN A 95 -2.13 -4.66 6.41
N VAL A 96 -3.01 -3.88 7.01
CA VAL A 96 -2.75 -3.26 8.31
C VAL A 96 -2.75 -4.33 9.42
N PRO A 97 -2.00 -4.12 10.55
CA PRO A 97 -1.96 -5.08 11.65
C PRO A 97 -3.31 -5.46 12.22
N GLN A 98 -4.28 -4.55 12.17
CA GLN A 98 -5.65 -4.77 12.64
C GLN A 98 -6.36 -5.90 11.92
N GLN A 99 -5.93 -6.29 10.70
CA GLN A 99 -6.47 -7.46 9.99
C GLN A 99 -6.39 -8.74 10.84
N LEU A 100 -5.36 -8.88 11.65
CA LEU A 100 -5.17 -10.07 12.48
C LEU A 100 -6.26 -10.25 13.54
N ASN A 101 -6.91 -9.15 13.93
CA ASN A 101 -7.98 -9.10 14.93
C ASN A 101 -9.35 -8.73 14.33
N THR A 102 -9.47 -8.79 13.01
CA THR A 102 -10.73 -8.46 12.31
C THR A 102 -11.46 -9.73 11.93
N PHE A 103 -12.79 -9.69 12.10
CA PHE A 103 -13.67 -10.79 11.73
C PHE A 103 -14.23 -10.56 10.33
N VAL A 104 -14.45 -11.65 9.62
CA VAL A 104 -15.22 -11.73 8.38
C VAL A 104 -16.44 -12.63 8.62
N ARG A 105 -17.57 -12.27 8.03
CA ARG A 105 -18.77 -13.10 8.08
C ARG A 105 -18.68 -14.19 7.00
N HIS A 106 -18.83 -15.44 7.43
CA HIS A 106 -18.86 -16.60 6.55
C HIS A 106 -19.87 -17.62 7.08
N ASN A 107 -20.89 -17.97 6.28
CA ASN A 107 -21.97 -18.90 6.66
C ASN A 107 -22.59 -18.53 8.02
N ASP A 108 -22.99 -17.27 8.16
CA ASP A 108 -23.61 -16.68 9.37
C ASP A 108 -22.74 -16.67 10.64
N ASN A 109 -21.50 -17.14 10.57
CA ASN A 109 -20.54 -17.07 11.65
C ASN A 109 -19.50 -15.95 11.43
N GLU A 110 -19.10 -15.31 12.53
CA GLU A 110 -17.95 -14.39 12.52
C GLU A 110 -16.66 -15.19 12.77
N ILE A 111 -15.73 -15.13 11.79
CA ILE A 111 -14.46 -15.84 11.86
C ILE A 111 -13.33 -14.82 11.70
N LEU A 112 -12.28 -14.92 12.52
CA LEU A 112 -11.07 -14.10 12.35
C LEU A 112 -10.46 -14.29 10.95
N ILE A 113 -10.07 -13.21 10.29
CA ILE A 113 -9.52 -13.25 8.92
C ILE A 113 -8.34 -14.24 8.81
N PRO A 114 -7.35 -14.29 9.73
CA PRO A 114 -6.27 -15.28 9.64
C PRO A 114 -6.77 -16.73 9.70
N THR A 115 -7.74 -17.01 10.59
CA THR A 115 -8.35 -18.33 10.72
C THR A 115 -9.11 -18.70 9.45
N TYR A 116 -9.86 -17.76 8.89
CA TYR A 116 -10.60 -17.95 7.64
C TYR A 116 -9.66 -18.20 6.46
N LEU A 117 -8.58 -17.42 6.31
CA LEU A 117 -7.56 -17.64 5.29
C LEU A 117 -6.96 -19.05 5.41
N LYS A 118 -6.58 -19.46 6.63
CA LYS A 118 -6.03 -20.80 6.88
C LYS A 118 -7.05 -21.88 6.53
N SER A 119 -8.31 -21.75 6.93
CA SER A 119 -9.37 -22.73 6.59
C SER A 119 -9.55 -22.91 5.08
N CYS A 120 -9.49 -21.80 4.32
CA CYS A 120 -9.68 -21.79 2.87
C CYS A 120 -8.48 -22.30 2.06
N LEU A 121 -7.25 -22.08 2.53
CA LEU A 121 -6.04 -22.24 1.72
C LEU A 121 -5.06 -23.29 2.25
N LYS A 122 -5.15 -23.74 3.51
CA LYS A 122 -4.24 -24.72 4.12
C LYS A 122 -4.13 -26.07 3.37
N LYS A 123 -5.16 -26.42 2.60
CA LYS A 123 -5.13 -27.63 1.77
C LYS A 123 -4.04 -27.54 0.70
N TYR A 124 -3.81 -26.36 0.15
CA TYR A 124 -2.93 -26.13 -1.01
C TYR A 124 -1.63 -25.43 -0.67
N TYR A 125 -1.57 -24.70 0.45
CA TYR A 125 -0.46 -23.82 0.82
C TYR A 125 0.08 -24.06 2.22
N ASN A 126 1.38 -23.93 2.34
CA ASN A 126 2.09 -23.73 3.61
C ASN A 126 2.08 -22.22 3.93
N PHE A 127 1.75 -21.89 5.17
CA PHE A 127 1.79 -20.52 5.71
C PHE A 127 3.13 -20.35 6.41
N SER A 128 4.03 -19.56 5.86
CA SER A 128 5.39 -19.38 6.37
C SER A 128 5.57 -18.12 7.21
N SER A 129 4.63 -17.19 7.14
CA SER A 129 4.62 -15.99 7.98
C SER A 129 3.21 -15.45 8.12
N ASP A 130 2.88 -15.01 9.33
CA ASP A 130 1.73 -14.15 9.67
C ASP A 130 2.19 -13.03 10.59
N GLU A 131 3.40 -12.51 10.34
CA GLU A 131 4.10 -11.57 11.20
C GLU A 131 3.67 -10.12 10.95
N ILE A 132 3.77 -9.34 12.04
CA ILE A 132 3.74 -7.88 11.96
C ILE A 132 5.15 -7.40 11.63
N VAL A 133 5.27 -6.77 10.46
CA VAL A 133 6.53 -6.28 9.90
C VAL A 133 6.56 -4.76 9.96
N ASN A 134 7.65 -4.20 10.46
CA ASN A 134 7.94 -2.77 10.37
C ASN A 134 8.96 -2.54 9.25
N SER A 135 8.61 -1.70 8.27
CA SER A 135 9.47 -1.39 7.13
C SER A 135 10.84 -0.81 7.53
N ALA A 136 10.92 -0.11 8.68
CA ALA A 136 12.19 0.40 9.21
C ALA A 136 13.23 -0.71 9.46
N ASN A 137 12.78 -1.93 9.79
CA ASN A 137 13.66 -3.09 9.98
C ASN A 137 14.24 -3.65 8.68
N TYR A 138 13.86 -3.09 7.54
CA TYR A 138 14.28 -3.53 6.19
C TYR A 138 14.90 -2.38 5.39
N SER A 139 15.55 -1.44 6.08
CA SER A 139 16.23 -0.27 5.49
C SER A 139 15.31 0.71 4.75
N VAL A 140 14.02 0.71 5.05
CA VAL A 140 13.10 1.74 4.57
C VAL A 140 13.05 2.87 5.59
N PRO A 141 13.30 4.13 5.21
CA PRO A 141 13.32 5.27 6.13
C PRO A 141 11.91 5.70 6.56
N GLN A 142 11.08 4.74 6.93
CA GLN A 142 9.69 4.95 7.34
C GLN A 142 9.32 3.96 8.43
N ASN A 143 8.74 4.47 9.50
CA ASN A 143 8.13 3.64 10.54
C ASN A 143 6.71 3.25 10.11
N ARG A 144 6.59 2.15 9.35
CA ARG A 144 5.32 1.65 8.79
C ARG A 144 5.15 0.18 9.13
N THR A 145 4.17 -0.10 9.97
CA THR A 145 3.85 -1.46 10.41
C THR A 145 2.76 -2.08 9.55
N ARG A 146 2.97 -3.33 9.11
CA ARG A 146 2.03 -4.11 8.30
C ARG A 146 1.98 -5.55 8.74
N SER A 147 0.81 -6.18 8.57
CA SER A 147 0.65 -7.62 8.61
C SER A 147 1.05 -8.18 7.24
N ILE A 148 1.92 -9.17 7.23
CA ILE A 148 2.37 -9.86 6.02
C ILE A 148 2.14 -11.35 6.18
N ILE A 149 1.39 -11.94 5.24
CA ILE A 149 1.16 -13.38 5.18
C ILE A 149 1.81 -13.90 3.90
N LEU A 150 2.75 -14.83 4.04
CA LEU A 150 3.43 -15.50 2.93
C LEU A 150 2.91 -16.91 2.77
N LEU A 151 2.51 -17.26 1.56
CA LEU A 151 2.04 -18.60 1.22
C LEU A 151 2.96 -19.22 0.17
N THR A 152 3.32 -20.48 0.40
CA THR A 152 4.06 -21.32 -0.57
C THR A 152 3.21 -22.52 -0.90
N ARG A 153 3.00 -22.80 -2.20
CA ARG A 153 2.23 -23.97 -2.64
C ARG A 153 2.93 -25.27 -2.22
N LYS A 154 2.17 -26.24 -1.73
CA LYS A 154 2.71 -27.43 -1.04
C LYS A 154 3.54 -28.37 -1.90
N ASP A 155 3.40 -28.32 -3.21
CA ASP A 155 4.21 -29.11 -4.15
C ASP A 155 5.63 -28.57 -4.34
N LEU A 156 5.94 -27.41 -3.77
CA LEU A 156 7.25 -26.79 -3.86
C LEU A 156 8.17 -27.25 -2.73
N LYS A 157 9.43 -27.55 -3.06
CA LYS A 157 10.45 -27.98 -2.07
C LYS A 157 10.90 -26.85 -1.15
N HIS A 158 10.97 -25.61 -1.67
CA HIS A 158 11.45 -24.47 -0.93
C HIS A 158 10.31 -23.61 -0.42
N ILE A 159 10.21 -23.48 0.90
CA ILE A 159 9.22 -22.59 1.54
C ILE A 159 9.77 -21.17 1.53
N TRP A 160 8.94 -20.23 1.09
CA TRP A 160 9.27 -18.81 1.11
C TRP A 160 9.21 -18.27 2.54
N ASN A 161 10.34 -17.84 3.06
CA ASN A 161 10.45 -17.24 4.38
C ASN A 161 10.69 -15.74 4.29
N PRO A 162 10.28 -14.96 5.30
CA PRO A 162 10.60 -13.54 5.35
C PRO A 162 12.12 -13.30 5.33
N PRO A 163 12.60 -12.22 4.71
CA PRO A 163 14.00 -11.85 4.77
C PRO A 163 14.41 -11.51 6.21
N LYS A 164 15.69 -11.66 6.52
CA LYS A 164 16.25 -11.27 7.83
C LYS A 164 16.15 -9.76 8.02
N LYS A 165 15.78 -9.33 9.22
CA LYS A 165 15.78 -7.92 9.61
C LYS A 165 17.20 -7.36 9.54
N HIS A 166 17.32 -6.13 9.07
CA HIS A 166 18.59 -5.41 9.02
C HIS A 166 18.96 -4.88 10.42
N LYS A 167 20.25 -4.92 10.76
CA LYS A 167 20.75 -4.37 12.03
C LYS A 167 20.73 -2.83 12.03
N LYS A 168 20.95 -2.19 10.87
CA LYS A 168 21.03 -0.74 10.73
C LYS A 168 19.69 -0.17 10.30
N ILE A 169 19.16 0.76 11.07
CA ILE A 169 17.96 1.55 10.71
C ILE A 169 18.40 2.75 9.87
N ILE A 170 17.76 2.91 8.72
CA ILE A 170 17.91 4.11 7.89
C ILE A 170 16.88 5.14 8.34
N THR A 171 17.35 6.31 8.78
CA THR A 171 16.48 7.40 9.18
C THR A 171 16.03 8.24 7.97
N LEU A 172 14.95 9.01 8.14
CA LEU A 172 14.52 9.97 7.12
C LEU A 172 15.64 10.98 6.79
N LYS A 173 16.40 11.41 7.81
CA LYS A 173 17.56 12.30 7.63
C LYS A 173 18.65 11.64 6.74
N ASN A 174 18.89 10.34 6.90
CA ASN A 174 19.84 9.63 6.02
C ASN A 174 19.36 9.60 4.57
N ALA A 175 18.05 9.44 4.35
CA ALA A 175 17.49 9.28 3.00
C ALA A 175 17.35 10.60 2.23
N ILE A 176 16.89 11.66 2.90
CA ILE A 176 16.53 12.93 2.25
C ILE A 176 17.20 14.17 2.86
N GLY A 177 18.12 14.00 3.82
CA GLY A 177 18.75 15.13 4.53
C GLY A 177 19.60 16.05 3.65
N ASN A 178 20.01 15.57 2.47
CA ASN A 178 20.77 16.35 1.48
C ASN A 178 19.88 17.11 0.48
N LEU A 179 18.55 16.87 0.52
CA LEU A 179 17.64 17.62 -0.34
C LEU A 179 17.51 19.07 0.15
N PRO A 180 17.36 20.04 -0.75
CA PRO A 180 17.11 21.43 -0.38
C PRO A 180 15.82 21.54 0.43
N ILE A 181 15.83 22.44 1.41
CA ILE A 181 14.62 22.80 2.14
C ILE A 181 13.65 23.49 1.18
N LEU A 182 12.39 23.08 1.21
CA LEU A 182 11.29 23.69 0.47
C LEU A 182 10.38 24.47 1.40
N ASP A 183 10.04 25.69 1.00
CA ASP A 183 8.92 26.41 1.60
C ASP A 183 7.62 25.92 0.95
N PRO A 184 6.49 25.81 1.69
CA PRO A 184 5.21 25.45 1.11
C PRO A 184 4.68 26.54 0.20
N LEU A 185 3.98 26.19 -0.88
CA LEU A 185 3.20 27.16 -1.66
C LEU A 185 1.87 27.43 -0.94
N VAL A 186 1.69 28.66 -0.44
CA VAL A 186 0.41 29.09 0.13
C VAL A 186 -0.45 29.63 -0.99
N TYR A 187 -1.56 28.96 -1.31
CA TYR A 187 -2.35 29.22 -2.52
C TYR A 187 -3.61 30.05 -2.27
N ASP A 188 -3.97 30.33 -1.01
CA ASP A 188 -5.16 31.11 -0.61
C ASP A 188 -4.85 32.56 -0.23
N ILE A 189 -3.66 33.06 -0.58
CA ILE A 189 -3.22 34.45 -0.42
C ILE A 189 -2.55 34.93 -1.73
N PRO A 190 -2.50 36.28 -1.98
CA PRO A 190 -1.71 36.84 -3.07
C PRO A 190 -0.23 36.41 -3.01
N PHE A 191 0.39 36.24 -4.19
CA PHE A 191 1.76 35.75 -4.26
C PHE A 191 2.79 36.67 -3.58
N GLU A 192 2.54 37.99 -3.65
CA GLU A 192 3.35 38.98 -2.97
C GLU A 192 3.37 38.77 -1.44
N LYS A 193 2.19 38.51 -0.86
CA LYS A 193 2.08 38.17 0.58
C LYS A 193 2.70 36.81 0.89
N HIS A 194 2.66 35.89 -0.02
CA HIS A 194 3.36 34.61 0.14
C HIS A 194 4.88 34.85 0.20
N LEU A 195 5.45 35.69 -0.64
CA LEU A 195 6.88 36.02 -0.64
C LEU A 195 7.32 36.82 0.63
N GLU A 196 6.43 37.60 1.20
CA GLU A 196 6.69 38.22 2.50
C GLU A 196 6.89 37.20 3.62
N ILE A 197 6.10 36.10 3.59
CA ILE A 197 6.19 34.99 4.56
C ILE A 197 7.42 34.12 4.26
N PHE A 198 7.69 33.87 2.98
CA PHE A 198 8.75 32.99 2.51
C PHE A 198 9.69 33.69 1.51
N PRO A 199 10.53 34.63 1.95
CA PRO A 199 11.35 35.45 1.05
C PRO A 199 12.41 34.66 0.24
N LYS A 200 12.67 33.41 0.60
CA LYS A 200 13.60 32.52 -0.10
C LYS A 200 12.90 31.47 -0.99
N TYR A 201 11.57 31.56 -1.15
CA TYR A 201 10.76 30.56 -1.84
C TYR A 201 11.28 30.24 -3.25
N GLU A 202 11.41 31.24 -4.12
CA GLU A 202 11.84 31.04 -5.51
C GLU A 202 13.26 30.46 -5.61
N LYS A 203 14.20 30.98 -4.80
CA LYS A 203 15.56 30.46 -4.75
C LYS A 203 15.60 29.00 -4.33
N ARG A 204 14.78 28.60 -3.33
CA ARG A 204 14.68 27.22 -2.85
C ARG A 204 14.01 26.32 -3.85
N LEU A 205 12.93 26.80 -4.50
CA LEU A 205 12.23 26.09 -5.57
C LEU A 205 13.17 25.78 -6.73
N ASN A 206 13.87 26.77 -7.26
CA ASN A 206 14.78 26.59 -8.40
C ASN A 206 15.90 25.58 -8.07
N LYS A 207 16.47 25.65 -6.86
CA LYS A 207 17.45 24.67 -6.41
C LYS A 207 16.84 23.25 -6.29
N ALA A 208 15.61 23.13 -5.86
CA ALA A 208 14.95 21.85 -5.69
C ALA A 208 14.64 21.20 -7.05
N ILE A 209 14.10 21.95 -7.99
CA ILE A 209 13.76 21.47 -9.34
C ILE A 209 15.03 21.03 -10.09
N SER A 210 16.17 21.72 -9.89
CA SER A 210 17.43 21.32 -10.51
C SER A 210 17.95 19.95 -10.05
N ILE A 211 17.52 19.49 -8.86
CA ILE A 211 17.88 18.16 -8.33
C ILE A 211 16.88 17.09 -8.79
N SER A 212 15.58 17.40 -8.72
CA SER A 212 14.52 16.46 -9.11
C SER A 212 13.23 17.19 -9.44
N LYS A 213 12.63 16.89 -10.60
CA LYS A 213 11.28 17.36 -10.97
C LYS A 213 10.18 16.96 -9.98
N TRP A 214 10.43 15.98 -9.14
CA TRP A 214 9.52 15.49 -8.11
C TRP A 214 9.66 16.20 -6.76
N HIS A 215 10.74 16.97 -6.57
CA HIS A 215 10.97 17.73 -5.34
C HIS A 215 10.31 19.11 -5.43
N ASN A 216 8.97 19.10 -5.42
CA ASN A 216 8.13 20.30 -5.55
C ASN A 216 7.57 20.76 -4.20
N PRO A 217 7.31 22.06 -4.03
CA PRO A 217 6.69 22.60 -2.82
C PRO A 217 5.30 21.97 -2.59
N PRO A 218 5.00 21.52 -1.36
CA PRO A 218 3.64 21.14 -1.01
C PRO A 218 2.72 22.38 -1.04
N LYS A 219 1.47 22.17 -1.50
CA LYS A 219 0.44 23.23 -1.55
C LYS A 219 -0.39 23.20 -0.27
N HIS A 220 -0.49 24.33 0.41
CA HIS A 220 -1.26 24.46 1.64
C HIS A 220 -2.00 25.79 1.70
N VAL A 221 -3.08 25.84 2.50
CA VAL A 221 -3.72 27.11 2.90
C VAL A 221 -2.94 27.75 4.04
N LEU A 222 -3.00 29.05 4.16
CA LEU A 222 -2.27 29.83 5.19
C LEU A 222 -2.54 29.31 6.61
N ARG A 223 -3.78 28.94 6.91
CA ARG A 223 -4.15 28.37 8.22
C ARG A 223 -3.34 27.12 8.56
N GLN A 224 -3.18 26.19 7.60
CA GLN A 224 -2.39 24.96 7.80
C GLN A 224 -0.91 25.29 8.03
N VAL A 225 -0.35 26.20 7.24
CA VAL A 225 1.05 26.62 7.39
C VAL A 225 1.31 27.23 8.77
N LYS A 226 0.41 28.10 9.27
CA LYS A 226 0.51 28.67 10.63
C LYS A 226 0.52 27.60 11.72
N VAL A 227 -0.26 26.51 11.56
CA VAL A 227 -0.25 25.38 12.50
C VAL A 227 1.07 24.61 12.40
N MET A 228 1.54 24.29 11.18
CA MET A 228 2.79 23.57 10.96
C MET A 228 4.01 24.29 11.56
N ILE A 229 4.11 25.61 11.38
CA ILE A 229 5.21 26.43 11.94
C ILE A 229 5.24 26.35 13.49
N LYS A 230 4.07 26.24 14.11
CA LYS A 230 3.94 26.13 15.57
C LYS A 230 4.07 24.72 16.11
N THR A 231 4.08 23.71 15.24
CA THR A 231 4.13 22.29 15.64
C THR A 231 5.59 21.90 15.91
N PRO A 232 5.94 21.47 17.14
CA PRO A 232 7.30 21.02 17.45
C PRO A 232 7.67 19.75 16.68
N THR A 233 8.96 19.56 16.41
CA THR A 233 9.50 18.37 15.79
C THR A 233 9.06 17.09 16.55
N GLY A 234 8.54 16.11 15.84
CA GLY A 234 8.08 14.84 16.41
C GLY A 234 6.68 14.86 17.03
N LYS A 235 5.94 15.95 16.87
CA LYS A 235 4.53 16.07 17.25
C LYS A 235 3.63 16.11 16.01
N SER A 236 2.36 15.78 16.19
CA SER A 236 1.31 15.98 15.18
C SER A 236 0.69 17.35 15.31
N ALA A 237 0.29 17.94 14.18
CA ALA A 237 -0.44 19.20 14.12
C ALA A 237 -1.93 19.01 14.45
#